data_88891cf8872c7aba1c8a79ae5095dca8
#
_entry.id   88891cf8872c7aba1c8a79ae5095dca8
#
_cell.length_a   1.000
_cell.length_b   1.000
_cell.length_c   1.000
_cell.angle_alpha   90.00
_cell.angle_beta   90.00
_cell.angle_gamma   90.00
#
_symmetry.space_group_name_H-M   'P 1'
#
loop_
_entity.id
_entity.type
_entity.pdbx_description
1 polymer ?
#
loop_
_entity_poly.entity_id
_entity_poly.type
_entity_poly.pdbx_seq_one_letter_code
_entity_poly.pdbx_strand_id
1 'polypeptide(L)'
;MGAADIPIFSMLRERMRWHQDRQKLLAENVANAETPGYRARDLRALSFNDLVQGAQPAGVAAARTDARHIAGSDPGGARYQVRRDTGVITTPDGNRVNLEDEMLKVSQNQMDYQAATGLYQRSLGLIRTALGKR
;
A
#
# COMPACT_ATOMS: atom_id res chain seq x y z
N MET A 1 -8.69 -14.46 -21.99
CA MET A 1 -8.18 -14.61 -20.62
C MET A 1 -6.67 -14.50 -20.66
N GLY A 2 -6.13 -13.43 -20.11
CA GLY A 2 -4.69 -13.24 -20.05
C GLY A 2 -4.11 -13.80 -18.74
N ALA A 3 -2.80 -14.10 -18.73
CA ALA A 3 -2.10 -14.51 -17.50
C ALA A 3 -2.26 -13.48 -16.35
N ALA A 4 -2.62 -12.24 -16.68
CA ALA A 4 -2.90 -11.17 -15.73
C ALA A 4 -4.24 -11.36 -14.94
N ASP A 5 -5.12 -12.22 -15.42
CA ASP A 5 -6.43 -12.48 -14.80
C ASP A 5 -6.38 -13.58 -13.74
N ILE A 6 -5.22 -14.21 -13.57
CA ILE A 6 -5.04 -15.22 -12.54
C ILE A 6 -5.02 -14.52 -11.17
N PRO A 7 -5.84 -14.96 -10.19
CA PRO A 7 -6.00 -14.29 -8.90
C PRO A 7 -4.69 -14.00 -8.17
N ILE A 8 -3.71 -14.88 -8.26
CA ILE A 8 -2.41 -14.69 -7.61
C ILE A 8 -1.67 -13.43 -8.09
N PHE A 9 -1.78 -13.09 -9.37
CA PHE A 9 -1.12 -11.89 -9.89
C PHE A 9 -1.82 -10.61 -9.44
N SER A 10 -3.15 -10.62 -9.34
CA SER A 10 -3.89 -9.48 -8.80
C SER A 10 -3.56 -9.27 -7.32
N MET A 11 -3.47 -10.34 -6.54
CA MET A 11 -3.08 -10.30 -5.13
C MET A 11 -1.65 -9.79 -4.93
N LEU A 12 -0.71 -10.25 -5.74
CA LEU A 12 0.69 -9.79 -5.67
C LEU A 12 0.81 -8.31 -6.07
N ARG A 13 0.11 -7.88 -7.11
CA ARG A 13 0.07 -6.46 -7.50
C ARG A 13 -0.52 -5.59 -6.40
N GLU A 14 -1.59 -6.04 -5.76
CA GLU A 14 -2.22 -5.31 -4.67
C GLU A 14 -1.28 -5.20 -3.46
N ARG A 15 -0.57 -6.28 -3.14
CA ARG A 15 0.44 -6.27 -2.08
C ARG A 15 1.60 -5.30 -2.40
N MET A 16 2.07 -5.28 -3.63
CA MET A 16 3.11 -4.35 -4.06
C MET A 16 2.65 -2.89 -3.95
N ARG A 17 1.42 -2.59 -4.35
CA ARG A 17 0.83 -1.24 -4.21
C ARG A 17 0.73 -0.83 -2.74
N TRP A 18 0.26 -1.74 -1.89
CA TRP A 18 0.19 -1.48 -0.46
C TRP A 18 1.57 -1.12 0.12
N HIS A 19 2.61 -1.87 -0.23
CA HIS A 19 3.97 -1.55 0.21
C HIS A 19 4.47 -0.20 -0.31
N GLN A 20 4.11 0.17 -1.54
CA GLN A 20 4.44 1.49 -2.10
C GLN A 20 3.75 2.63 -1.33
N ASP A 21 2.47 2.47 -1.04
CA ASP A 21 1.71 3.49 -0.29
C ASP A 21 2.18 3.56 1.17
N ARG A 22 2.49 2.42 1.77
CA ARG A 22 3.11 2.39 3.09
C ARG A 22 4.45 3.10 3.11
N GLN A 23 5.28 2.91 2.08
CA GLN A 23 6.58 3.58 1.98
C GLN A 23 6.45 5.10 1.99
N LYS A 24 5.46 5.66 1.27
CA LYS A 24 5.19 7.10 1.29
C LYS A 24 4.85 7.59 2.69
N LEU A 25 3.96 6.86 3.38
CA LEU A 25 3.51 7.23 4.71
C LEU A 25 4.64 7.16 5.74
N LEU A 26 5.47 6.12 5.67
CA LEU A 26 6.64 6.00 6.54
C LEU A 26 7.68 7.10 6.25
N ALA A 27 7.88 7.47 4.98
CA ALA A 27 8.73 8.59 4.62
C ALA A 27 8.21 9.92 5.17
N GLU A 28 6.89 10.14 5.15
CA GLU A 28 6.28 11.31 5.80
C GLU A 28 6.52 11.32 7.32
N ASN A 29 6.42 10.17 7.98
CA ASN A 29 6.72 10.05 9.41
C ASN A 29 8.18 10.43 9.70
N VAL A 30 9.12 9.90 8.93
CA VAL A 30 10.55 10.22 9.08
C VAL A 30 10.81 11.71 8.83
N ALA A 31 10.22 12.29 7.78
CA ALA A 31 10.37 13.71 7.47
C ALA A 31 9.82 14.63 8.57
N ASN A 32 8.83 14.17 9.32
CA ASN A 32 8.18 14.92 10.39
C ASN A 32 8.65 14.50 11.81
N ALA A 33 9.76 13.79 11.92
CA ALA A 33 10.27 13.31 13.21
C ALA A 33 10.58 14.43 14.21
N GLU A 34 10.82 15.64 13.72
CA GLU A 34 11.07 16.84 14.55
C GLU A 34 9.92 17.84 14.53
N THR A 35 8.81 17.54 13.86
CA THR A 35 7.66 18.44 13.79
C THR A 35 6.87 18.39 15.10
N PRO A 36 6.69 19.54 15.81
CA PRO A 36 5.92 19.57 17.05
C PRO A 36 4.50 19.05 16.88
N GLY A 37 4.05 18.22 17.81
CA GLY A 37 2.70 17.67 17.81
C GLY A 37 2.40 16.65 16.72
N TYR A 38 3.36 16.29 15.88
CA TYR A 38 3.16 15.29 14.82
C TYR A 38 2.95 13.88 15.41
N ARG A 39 2.05 13.15 14.82
CA ARG A 39 1.76 11.75 15.19
C ARG A 39 2.02 10.85 14.00
N ALA A 40 2.87 9.85 14.18
CA ALA A 40 3.15 8.86 13.17
C ALA A 40 1.87 8.14 12.73
N ARG A 41 1.82 7.81 11.45
CA ARG A 41 0.73 7.07 10.81
C ARG A 41 1.28 5.84 10.13
N ASP A 42 0.53 4.79 10.09
CA ASP A 42 0.86 3.58 9.34
C ASP A 42 -0.39 3.03 8.65
N LEU A 43 -0.20 2.21 7.63
CA LEU A 43 -1.31 1.50 7.01
C LEU A 43 -1.69 0.29 7.86
N ARG A 44 -2.99 0.01 7.88
CA ARG A 44 -3.48 -1.26 8.42
C ARG A 44 -2.91 -2.40 7.58
N ALA A 45 -2.46 -3.46 8.25
CA ALA A 45 -1.98 -4.66 7.56
C ALA A 45 -3.05 -5.22 6.61
N LEU A 46 -2.63 -5.64 5.43
CA LEU A 46 -3.51 -6.33 4.50
C LEU A 46 -3.92 -7.69 5.08
N SER A 47 -5.23 -7.92 5.13
CA SER A 47 -5.77 -9.26 5.40
C SER A 47 -5.91 -10.06 4.10
N PHE A 48 -5.99 -11.37 4.21
CA PHE A 48 -6.26 -12.22 3.05
C PHE A 48 -7.59 -11.84 2.36
N ASN A 49 -8.61 -11.49 3.15
CA ASN A 49 -9.90 -11.04 2.62
C ASN A 49 -9.76 -9.74 1.83
N ASP A 50 -8.95 -8.79 2.28
CA ASP A 50 -8.70 -7.54 1.55
C ASP A 50 -8.03 -7.82 0.20
N LEU A 51 -7.11 -8.79 0.16
CA LEU A 51 -6.44 -9.21 -1.07
C LEU A 51 -7.39 -9.87 -2.08
N VAL A 52 -8.32 -10.69 -1.58
CA VAL A 52 -9.33 -11.35 -2.43
C VAL A 52 -10.38 -10.35 -2.91
N GLN A 53 -10.82 -9.43 -2.07
CA GLN A 53 -11.80 -8.39 -2.43
C GLN A 53 -11.20 -7.34 -3.35
N GLY A 54 -9.94 -7.00 -3.20
CA GLY A 54 -9.21 -6.10 -4.12
C GLY A 54 -9.04 -6.67 -5.53
N ALA A 55 -9.25 -7.98 -5.70
CA ALA A 55 -9.31 -8.64 -7.01
C ALA A 55 -10.69 -8.49 -7.69
N GLN A 56 -11.70 -8.00 -6.98
CA GLN A 56 -13.01 -7.70 -7.57
C GLN A 56 -12.99 -6.32 -8.23
N PRO A 57 -13.66 -6.13 -9.38
CA PRO A 57 -13.74 -4.83 -10.00
C PRO A 57 -14.38 -3.84 -9.02
N ALA A 58 -13.74 -2.69 -8.86
CA ALA A 58 -14.17 -1.63 -7.96
C ALA A 58 -15.65 -1.30 -8.19
N GLY A 59 -16.43 -1.47 -7.12
CA GLY A 59 -17.85 -1.18 -7.18
C GLY A 59 -18.12 0.30 -7.44
N VAL A 60 -19.16 0.51 -8.18
CA VAL A 60 -19.98 1.73 -8.33
C VAL A 60 -19.18 3.05 -8.40
N ALA A 61 -18.81 3.42 -9.62
CA ALA A 61 -18.45 4.80 -9.90
C ALA A 61 -19.61 5.72 -9.48
N ALA A 62 -19.30 6.77 -8.70
CA ALA A 62 -20.28 7.78 -8.32
C ALA A 62 -20.93 8.35 -9.58
N ALA A 63 -22.23 8.19 -9.73
CA ALA A 63 -22.97 8.71 -10.87
C ALA A 63 -22.93 10.24 -10.83
N ARG A 64 -22.41 10.86 -11.89
CA ARG A 64 -22.49 12.31 -12.06
C ARG A 64 -23.94 12.67 -12.32
N THR A 65 -24.53 13.37 -11.39
CA THR A 65 -25.92 13.85 -11.50
C THR A 65 -26.04 15.15 -12.28
N ASP A 66 -24.92 15.84 -12.56
CA ASP A 66 -24.87 17.06 -13.37
C ASP A 66 -23.57 17.14 -14.19
N ALA A 67 -23.67 17.61 -15.44
CA ALA A 67 -22.52 17.76 -16.33
C ALA A 67 -21.48 18.81 -15.84
N ARG A 68 -21.87 19.69 -14.95
CA ARG A 68 -21.00 20.70 -14.33
C ARG A 68 -20.21 20.16 -13.14
N HIS A 69 -20.58 19.01 -12.62
CA HIS A 69 -19.77 18.36 -11.59
C HIS A 69 -18.48 17.86 -12.23
N ILE A 70 -17.39 18.43 -11.80
CA ILE A 70 -16.07 17.88 -12.06
C ILE A 70 -16.14 16.43 -11.59
N ALA A 71 -15.83 15.48 -12.50
CA ALA A 71 -15.64 14.12 -12.06
C ALA A 71 -14.63 14.20 -10.93
N GLY A 72 -15.07 13.95 -9.69
CA GLY A 72 -14.12 13.77 -8.62
C GLY A 72 -13.10 12.78 -9.17
N SER A 73 -11.88 13.24 -9.44
CA SER A 73 -10.77 12.32 -9.38
C SER A 73 -11.04 11.59 -8.09
N ASP A 74 -11.25 10.29 -8.16
CA ASP A 74 -11.31 9.44 -6.99
C ASP A 74 -10.29 10.09 -6.04
N PRO A 75 -10.75 10.76 -4.97
CA PRO A 75 -9.78 11.40 -4.11
C PRO A 75 -9.07 10.20 -3.60
N GLY A 76 -7.94 9.81 -4.13
CA GLY A 76 -7.20 8.66 -3.69
C GLY A 76 -7.47 8.38 -2.23
N GLY A 77 -8.75 8.20 -1.99
CA GLY A 77 -9.34 7.98 -0.69
C GLY A 77 -8.66 6.75 -0.25
N ALA A 78 -7.72 6.93 0.68
CA ALA A 78 -6.73 6.00 1.08
C ALA A 78 -7.25 4.59 0.79
N ARG A 79 -6.84 4.00 -0.34
CA ARG A 79 -7.24 2.67 -0.79
C ARG A 79 -7.11 1.66 0.35
N TYR A 80 -6.26 2.03 1.31
CA TYR A 80 -5.96 1.30 2.51
C TYR A 80 -6.27 2.16 3.73
N GLN A 81 -6.76 1.52 4.78
CA GLN A 81 -7.05 2.20 6.03
C GLN A 81 -5.75 2.66 6.69
N VAL A 82 -5.68 3.94 6.98
CA VAL A 82 -4.60 4.55 7.75
C VAL A 82 -4.99 4.53 9.22
N ARG A 83 -4.10 4.05 10.06
CA ARG A 83 -4.23 4.15 11.51
C ARG A 83 -3.11 5.04 12.07
N ARG A 84 -3.42 5.77 13.13
CA ARG A 84 -2.40 6.50 13.87
C ARG A 84 -1.64 5.52 14.74
N ASP A 85 -0.33 5.61 14.69
CA ASP A 85 0.51 4.86 15.61
C ASP A 85 0.33 5.46 17.02
N THR A 86 0.08 4.62 17.99
CA THR A 86 -0.06 4.99 19.40
C THR A 86 1.29 4.99 20.11
N GLY A 87 2.36 5.27 19.39
CA GLY A 87 3.74 5.22 19.87
C GLY A 87 3.88 5.70 21.33
N VAL A 88 4.61 4.90 22.08
CA VAL A 88 4.75 5.04 23.54
C VAL A 88 5.59 6.26 23.92
N ILE A 89 6.46 6.72 23.01
CA ILE A 89 7.38 7.83 23.28
C ILE A 89 6.76 9.13 22.77
N THR A 90 6.58 10.07 23.68
CA THR A 90 6.17 11.44 23.35
C THR A 90 7.28 12.37 23.81
N THR A 91 7.79 13.18 22.89
CA THR A 91 8.76 14.23 23.21
C THR A 91 8.07 15.43 23.87
N PRO A 92 8.79 16.33 24.58
CA PRO A 92 8.20 17.46 25.26
C PRO A 92 7.42 18.42 24.35
N ASP A 93 7.74 18.46 23.06
CA ASP A 93 7.04 19.23 22.02
C ASP A 93 5.78 18.52 21.47
N GLY A 94 5.42 17.36 22.02
CA GLY A 94 4.24 16.59 21.63
C GLY A 94 4.44 15.72 20.40
N ASN A 95 5.65 15.62 19.85
CA ASN A 95 5.95 14.72 18.75
C ASN A 95 5.88 13.26 19.23
N ARG A 96 5.31 12.38 18.40
CA ARG A 96 5.14 10.94 18.68
C ARG A 96 5.72 10.07 17.56
N VAL A 97 6.85 10.47 17.06
CA VAL A 97 7.60 9.69 16.07
C VAL A 97 8.84 9.11 16.74
N ASN A 98 8.95 7.80 16.73
CA ASN A 98 10.22 7.13 17.06
C ASN A 98 10.98 6.89 15.75
N LEU A 99 12.02 7.68 15.51
CA LEU A 99 12.78 7.62 14.26
C LEU A 99 13.41 6.24 14.02
N GLU A 100 13.91 5.59 15.06
CA GLU A 100 14.53 4.26 14.94
C GLU A 100 13.49 3.22 14.50
N ASP A 101 12.30 3.23 15.11
CA ASP A 101 11.20 2.34 14.74
C ASP A 101 10.72 2.60 13.31
N GLU A 102 10.61 3.87 12.92
CA GLU A 102 10.19 4.23 11.56
C GLU A 102 11.22 3.79 10.52
N MET A 103 12.51 3.95 10.79
CA MET A 103 13.57 3.48 9.89
C MET A 103 13.59 1.95 9.78
N LEU A 104 13.34 1.24 10.88
CA LEU A 104 13.19 -0.21 10.86
C LEU A 104 11.99 -0.65 10.01
N LYS A 105 10.84 0.01 10.17
CA LYS A 105 9.64 -0.23 9.34
C LYS A 105 9.91 0.04 7.86
N VAL A 106 10.65 1.10 7.53
CA VAL A 106 11.06 1.42 6.16
C VAL A 106 11.89 0.29 5.56
N SER A 107 12.91 -0.17 6.27
CA SER A 107 13.79 -1.26 5.81
C SER A 107 13.02 -2.55 5.61
N GLN A 108 12.17 -2.91 6.56
CA GLN A 108 11.33 -4.11 6.49
C GLN A 108 10.33 -4.03 5.34
N ASN A 109 9.65 -2.89 5.16
CA ASN A 109 8.73 -2.67 4.06
C ASN A 109 9.41 -2.80 2.70
N GLN A 110 10.64 -2.32 2.58
CA GLN A 110 11.42 -2.42 1.35
C GLN A 110 11.82 -3.87 1.03
N MET A 111 12.23 -4.65 2.04
CA MET A 111 12.51 -6.08 1.86
C MET A 111 11.26 -6.85 1.45
N ASP A 112 10.13 -6.59 2.06
CA ASP A 112 8.85 -7.23 1.75
C ASP A 112 8.37 -6.88 0.33
N TYR A 113 8.57 -5.63 -0.10
CA TYR A 113 8.29 -5.20 -1.47
C TYR A 113 9.16 -5.94 -2.49
N GLN A 114 10.45 -6.06 -2.22
CA GLN A 114 11.37 -6.81 -3.08
C GLN A 114 11.00 -8.29 -3.16
N ALA A 115 10.60 -8.90 -2.05
CA ALA A 115 10.14 -10.27 -2.01
C ALA A 115 8.86 -10.47 -2.87
N ALA A 116 7.89 -9.57 -2.74
CA ALA A 116 6.66 -9.60 -3.54
C ALA A 116 6.95 -9.44 -5.04
N THR A 117 7.84 -8.52 -5.40
CA THR A 117 8.27 -8.28 -6.78
C THR A 117 8.99 -9.50 -7.35
N GLY A 118 9.91 -10.09 -6.59
CA GLY A 118 10.63 -11.30 -7.00
C GLY A 118 9.69 -12.48 -7.22
N LEU A 119 8.70 -12.66 -6.36
CA LEU A 119 7.69 -13.70 -6.51
C LEU A 119 6.82 -13.47 -7.75
N TYR A 120 6.41 -12.23 -8.00
CA TYR A 120 5.67 -11.85 -9.20
C TYR A 120 6.44 -12.21 -10.49
N GLN A 121 7.71 -11.82 -10.55
CA GLN A 121 8.58 -12.10 -11.69
C GLN A 121 8.78 -13.61 -11.91
N ARG A 122 9.03 -14.38 -10.86
CA ARG A 122 9.16 -15.83 -10.92
C ARG A 122 7.87 -16.50 -11.44
N SER A 123 6.73 -16.06 -10.93
CA SER A 123 5.43 -16.58 -11.35
C SER A 123 5.17 -16.31 -12.84
N LEU A 124 5.53 -15.11 -13.34
CA LEU A 124 5.48 -14.81 -14.78
C LEU A 124 6.42 -15.71 -15.59
N GLY A 125 7.63 -15.93 -15.11
CA GLY A 125 8.60 -16.82 -15.74
C GLY A 125 8.08 -18.25 -15.88
N LEU A 126 7.49 -18.79 -14.81
CA LEU A 126 6.88 -20.12 -14.81
C LEU A 126 5.76 -20.25 -15.84
N ILE A 127 4.88 -19.23 -15.93
CA ILE A 127 3.81 -19.23 -16.92
C ILE A 127 4.37 -19.16 -18.34
N ARG A 128 5.38 -18.34 -18.60
CA ARG A 128 6.03 -18.29 -19.93
C ARG A 128 6.62 -19.64 -20.31
N THR A 129 7.29 -20.30 -19.37
CA THR A 129 7.85 -21.64 -19.58
C THR A 129 6.75 -22.66 -19.85
N ALA A 130 5.66 -22.64 -19.09
CA ALA A 130 4.53 -23.55 -19.28
C ALA A 130 3.83 -23.35 -20.64
N LEU A 131 3.82 -22.11 -21.16
CA LEU A 131 3.26 -21.79 -22.48
C LEU A 131 4.24 -22.04 -23.63
N GLY A 132 5.42 -22.60 -23.37
CA GLY A 132 6.44 -22.87 -24.38
C GLY A 132 7.06 -21.64 -25.02
N LYS A 133 6.87 -20.46 -24.44
CA LYS A 133 7.50 -19.22 -24.90
C LYS A 133 8.82 -19.03 -24.14
N ARG A 134 9.92 -19.21 -24.84
CA ARG A 134 11.27 -18.92 -24.33
C ARG A 134 11.55 -17.42 -24.37
#